data_2d6337d06e9ca68a53029031dd1db6e6
#
_entry.id   2d6337d06e9ca68a53029031dd1db6e6
#
_cell.length_a   1.000
_cell.length_b   1.000
_cell.length_c   1.000
_cell.angle_alpha   90.00
_cell.angle_beta   90.00
_cell.angle_gamma   90.00
#
_symmetry.space_group_name_H-M   'P 1'
#
loop_
_entity.id
_entity.type
_entity.pdbx_description
1 polymer ?
#
loop_
_entity_poly.entity_id
_entity_poly.type
_entity_poly.pdbx_seq_one_letter_code
_entity_poly.pdbx_strand_id
1 'polypeptide(L)'
;MDDFLILDGAVGTQLEAYNVPLVLPIWSADANLNFQEIVTKIHKAYILAGADIITANTFRSTPWTYRKAGFSNKKALNRSKDSFFYGIDCAFKAAATTTQIAASVTTVDDCYLPENFPGKTAAEDNYGQLLDWISQTDVNIVLFETMGNFEELKIAIEMSSNTTKLIWISLIMKDKDSLLDGTPIPTVMNMIQSNNIDMLLLNCNNLNLTGQALEEIVEFRHYNIGAYPNLGLKEYENNFSEILNEFKFKTYMDSILDYKLSILGTCCGSSPQHTKILKTLKQGI
;
A
#
# COMPACT_ATOMS: atom_id res chain seq x y z
N MET A 1 20.92 12.19 -12.23
CA MET A 1 20.01 12.03 -11.09
C MET A 1 19.03 10.95 -11.48
N ASP A 2 18.86 9.97 -10.64
CA ASP A 2 17.94 8.86 -10.97
C ASP A 2 16.51 9.38 -10.86
N ASP A 3 15.74 9.23 -11.93
CA ASP A 3 14.37 9.76 -12.05
C ASP A 3 13.39 8.72 -11.46
N PHE A 4 13.15 8.81 -10.15
CA PHE A 4 12.16 7.97 -9.49
C PHE A 4 10.79 8.62 -9.46
N LEU A 5 9.73 7.81 -9.46
CA LEU A 5 8.36 8.27 -9.23
C LEU A 5 8.07 8.38 -7.74
N ILE A 6 7.26 9.35 -7.35
CA ILE A 6 6.87 9.57 -5.96
C ILE A 6 5.47 8.98 -5.74
N LEU A 7 5.42 7.93 -4.92
CA LEU A 7 4.17 7.42 -4.38
C LEU A 7 3.75 8.31 -3.20
N ASP A 8 2.46 8.47 -3.01
CA ASP A 8 1.90 9.26 -1.90
C ASP A 8 2.25 8.66 -0.51
N GLY A 9 1.56 9.09 0.50
CA GLY A 9 1.71 8.61 1.89
C GLY A 9 0.40 8.07 2.46
N ALA A 10 0.45 7.73 3.75
CA ALA A 10 -0.64 7.07 4.45
C ALA A 10 -1.91 7.91 4.53
N VAL A 11 -2.96 7.50 3.81
CA VAL A 11 -4.31 8.09 3.94
C VAL A 11 -4.84 7.92 5.37
N GLY A 12 -4.66 6.73 5.98
CA GLY A 12 -5.11 6.45 7.35
C GLY A 12 -4.52 7.44 8.37
N THR A 13 -3.22 7.67 8.35
CA THR A 13 -2.56 8.66 9.24
C THR A 13 -3.13 10.07 9.08
N GLN A 14 -3.43 10.47 7.84
CA GLN A 14 -4.02 11.78 7.58
C GLN A 14 -5.50 11.84 8.02
N LEU A 15 -6.27 10.78 7.89
CA LEU A 15 -7.63 10.70 8.42
C LEU A 15 -7.64 10.88 9.95
N GLU A 16 -6.70 10.24 10.67
CA GLU A 16 -6.51 10.46 12.11
C GLU A 16 -6.20 11.93 12.43
N ALA A 17 -5.34 12.58 11.66
CA ALA A 17 -5.03 14.01 11.83
C ALA A 17 -6.25 14.93 11.59
N TYR A 18 -7.24 14.48 10.81
CA TYR A 18 -8.53 15.14 10.65
C TYR A 18 -9.59 14.68 11.66
N ASN A 19 -9.21 13.91 12.69
CA ASN A 19 -10.10 13.33 13.70
C ASN A 19 -11.21 12.46 13.11
N VAL A 20 -10.97 11.81 11.99
CA VAL A 20 -11.88 10.80 11.43
C VAL A 20 -11.73 9.51 12.22
N PRO A 21 -12.83 8.91 12.74
CA PRO A 21 -12.74 7.66 13.48
C PRO A 21 -12.26 6.51 12.59
N LEU A 22 -11.22 5.79 13.01
CA LEU A 22 -10.67 4.61 12.36
C LEU A 22 -10.84 3.39 13.27
N VAL A 23 -11.91 2.64 13.05
CA VAL A 23 -12.28 1.52 13.92
C VAL A 23 -11.98 0.19 13.23
N LEU A 24 -11.15 -0.65 13.87
CA LEU A 24 -10.89 -2.01 13.39
C LEU A 24 -12.17 -2.88 13.45
N PRO A 25 -12.34 -3.82 12.53
CA PRO A 25 -11.46 -4.19 11.43
C PRO A 25 -11.60 -3.30 10.17
N ILE A 26 -12.59 -2.41 10.12
CA ILE A 26 -12.92 -1.60 8.92
C ILE A 26 -11.86 -0.54 8.65
N TRP A 27 -11.25 0.02 9.71
CA TRP A 27 -10.19 1.03 9.61
C TRP A 27 -10.62 2.24 8.77
N SER A 28 -9.87 2.58 7.71
CA SER A 28 -10.14 3.76 6.87
C SER A 28 -11.27 3.59 5.86
N ALA A 29 -11.78 2.36 5.65
CA ALA A 29 -12.75 2.11 4.58
C ALA A 29 -14.09 2.84 4.78
N ASP A 30 -14.55 3.01 6.02
CA ASP A 30 -15.79 3.76 6.30
C ASP A 30 -15.63 5.29 6.07
N ALA A 31 -14.41 5.81 5.97
CA ALA A 31 -14.19 7.21 5.58
C ALA A 31 -14.68 7.47 4.15
N ASN A 32 -14.60 6.49 3.27
CA ASN A 32 -15.12 6.59 1.90
C ASN A 32 -16.65 6.78 1.86
N LEU A 33 -17.36 6.28 2.87
CA LEU A 33 -18.82 6.37 2.96
C LEU A 33 -19.26 7.67 3.66
N ASN A 34 -18.51 8.12 4.65
CA ASN A 34 -18.97 9.15 5.58
C ASN A 34 -18.17 10.45 5.51
N PHE A 35 -16.95 10.45 4.91
CA PHE A 35 -15.99 11.55 4.92
C PHE A 35 -15.29 11.76 3.57
N GLN A 36 -15.99 11.57 2.45
CA GLN A 36 -15.44 11.63 1.09
C GLN A 36 -14.69 12.92 0.79
N GLU A 37 -15.19 14.06 1.29
CA GLU A 37 -14.52 15.36 1.10
C GLU A 37 -13.15 15.38 1.77
N ILE A 38 -13.01 14.76 2.95
CA ILE A 38 -11.74 14.66 3.67
C ILE A 38 -10.78 13.72 2.91
N VAL A 39 -11.26 12.55 2.46
CA VAL A 39 -10.46 11.61 1.65
C VAL A 39 -9.95 12.32 0.39
N THR A 40 -10.82 13.00 -0.34
CA THR A 40 -10.45 13.78 -1.55
C THR A 40 -9.43 14.87 -1.23
N LYS A 41 -9.60 15.57 -0.11
CA LYS A 41 -8.67 16.63 0.35
C LYS A 41 -7.29 16.06 0.67
N ILE A 42 -7.22 14.87 1.28
CA ILE A 42 -5.96 14.19 1.59
C ILE A 42 -5.21 13.83 0.30
N HIS A 43 -5.88 13.21 -0.67
CA HIS A 43 -5.27 12.92 -1.98
C HIS A 43 -4.76 14.19 -2.67
N LYS A 44 -5.54 15.26 -2.69
CA LYS A 44 -5.11 16.57 -3.24
C LYS A 44 -3.87 17.10 -2.53
N ALA A 45 -3.79 16.96 -1.20
CA ALA A 45 -2.64 17.44 -0.44
C ALA A 45 -1.35 16.68 -0.82
N TYR A 46 -1.41 15.36 -1.02
CA TYR A 46 -0.27 14.57 -1.49
C TYR A 46 0.14 14.93 -2.92
N ILE A 47 -0.82 15.13 -3.84
CA ILE A 47 -0.53 15.57 -5.22
C ILE A 47 0.14 16.94 -5.23
N LEU A 48 -0.37 17.90 -4.47
CA LEU A 48 0.23 19.23 -4.35
C LEU A 48 1.65 19.18 -3.74
N ALA A 49 1.89 18.23 -2.84
CA ALA A 49 3.20 17.97 -2.27
C ALA A 49 4.19 17.35 -3.27
N GLY A 50 3.70 16.77 -4.37
CA GLY A 50 4.53 16.26 -5.45
C GLY A 50 4.40 14.76 -5.71
N ALA A 51 3.36 14.10 -5.22
CA ALA A 51 3.10 12.70 -5.57
C ALA A 51 2.77 12.58 -7.07
N ASP A 52 3.48 11.69 -7.75
CA ASP A 52 3.22 11.29 -9.15
C ASP A 52 2.11 10.23 -9.20
N ILE A 53 2.00 9.44 -8.13
CA ILE A 53 1.06 8.32 -7.98
C ILE A 53 0.36 8.46 -6.63
N ILE A 54 -0.97 8.28 -6.62
CA ILE A 54 -1.75 8.22 -5.38
C ILE A 54 -2.40 6.85 -5.21
N THR A 55 -2.50 6.42 -3.96
CA THR A 55 -3.12 5.15 -3.58
C THR A 55 -4.57 5.42 -3.13
N ALA A 56 -5.55 4.95 -3.90
CA ALA A 56 -6.96 5.08 -3.52
C ALA A 56 -7.22 4.39 -2.17
N ASN A 57 -8.09 4.97 -1.35
CA ASN A 57 -8.40 4.45 0.00
C ASN A 57 -9.29 3.19 -0.08
N THR A 58 -8.78 2.12 -0.69
CA THR A 58 -9.51 0.85 -0.88
C THR A 58 -9.01 -0.30 -0.01
N PHE A 59 -7.97 -0.07 0.78
CA PHE A 59 -7.22 -1.05 1.57
C PHE A 59 -8.09 -2.03 2.38
N ARG A 60 -9.15 -1.57 3.05
CA ARG A 60 -10.06 -2.40 3.84
C ARG A 60 -11.49 -2.45 3.26
N SER A 61 -11.70 -2.01 2.03
CA SER A 61 -13.01 -2.00 1.37
C SER A 61 -13.37 -3.39 0.82
N THR A 62 -13.42 -4.41 1.69
CA THR A 62 -13.65 -5.81 1.30
C THR A 62 -14.87 -6.41 2.00
N PRO A 63 -15.60 -7.34 1.35
CA PRO A 63 -16.69 -8.05 2.02
C PRO A 63 -16.24 -8.82 3.27
N TRP A 64 -15.01 -9.35 3.27
CA TRP A 64 -14.41 -10.02 4.42
C TRP A 64 -14.33 -9.09 5.63
N THR A 65 -13.73 -7.93 5.46
CA THR A 65 -13.60 -6.91 6.51
C THR A 65 -14.94 -6.51 7.12
N TYR A 66 -15.95 -6.25 6.29
CA TYR A 66 -17.27 -5.87 6.78
C TYR A 66 -18.02 -7.04 7.45
N ARG A 67 -17.84 -8.29 7.00
CA ARG A 67 -18.36 -9.46 7.73
C ARG A 67 -17.71 -9.60 9.12
N LYS A 68 -16.39 -9.41 9.19
CA LYS A 68 -15.65 -9.45 10.46
C LYS A 68 -16.10 -8.35 11.44
N ALA A 69 -16.58 -7.22 10.92
CA ALA A 69 -17.20 -6.16 11.69
C ALA A 69 -18.67 -6.46 12.12
N GLY A 70 -19.20 -7.64 11.82
CA GLY A 70 -20.53 -8.08 12.25
C GLY A 70 -21.67 -7.80 11.26
N PHE A 71 -21.39 -7.31 10.05
CA PHE A 71 -22.42 -7.14 9.04
C PHE A 71 -22.84 -8.49 8.42
N SER A 72 -24.13 -8.66 8.10
CA SER A 72 -24.60 -9.82 7.33
C SER A 72 -23.95 -9.84 5.93
N ASN A 73 -23.86 -11.02 5.30
CA ASN A 73 -23.21 -11.19 3.99
C ASN A 73 -23.67 -10.16 2.96
N LYS A 74 -24.99 -9.94 2.82
CA LYS A 74 -25.57 -8.97 1.89
C LYS A 74 -25.17 -7.53 2.22
N LYS A 75 -25.24 -7.15 3.51
CA LYS A 75 -24.84 -5.80 3.94
C LYS A 75 -23.35 -5.59 3.78
N ALA A 76 -22.52 -6.57 4.12
CA ALA A 76 -21.08 -6.52 3.96
C ALA A 76 -20.69 -6.32 2.50
N LEU A 77 -21.27 -7.10 1.58
CA LEU A 77 -21.02 -6.96 0.13
C LEU A 77 -21.40 -5.56 -0.38
N ASN A 78 -22.60 -5.08 -0.07
CA ASN A 78 -23.04 -3.77 -0.56
C ASN A 78 -22.17 -2.65 0.01
N ARG A 79 -21.94 -2.67 1.32
CA ARG A 79 -21.18 -1.62 2.00
C ARG A 79 -19.72 -1.58 1.57
N SER A 80 -19.08 -2.73 1.38
CA SER A 80 -17.71 -2.80 0.86
C SER A 80 -17.62 -2.34 -0.59
N LYS A 81 -18.62 -2.70 -1.42
CA LYS A 81 -18.71 -2.23 -2.79
C LYS A 81 -18.84 -0.71 -2.87
N ASP A 82 -19.76 -0.12 -2.12
CA ASP A 82 -19.93 1.33 -2.05
C ASP A 82 -18.65 2.01 -1.55
N SER A 83 -18.04 1.48 -0.47
CA SER A 83 -16.77 2.00 0.06
C SER A 83 -15.66 1.94 -0.99
N PHE A 84 -15.53 0.83 -1.71
CA PHE A 84 -14.52 0.66 -2.76
C PHE A 84 -14.67 1.71 -3.86
N PHE A 85 -15.86 1.80 -4.47
CA PHE A 85 -16.07 2.75 -5.58
C PHE A 85 -15.99 4.20 -5.13
N TYR A 86 -16.49 4.56 -3.95
CA TYR A 86 -16.33 5.93 -3.44
C TYR A 86 -14.86 6.27 -3.11
N GLY A 87 -14.06 5.30 -2.65
CA GLY A 87 -12.60 5.49 -2.47
C GLY A 87 -11.92 5.78 -3.81
N ILE A 88 -12.25 5.04 -4.86
CA ILE A 88 -11.78 5.28 -6.22
C ILE A 88 -12.24 6.66 -6.73
N ASP A 89 -13.52 7.01 -6.57
CA ASP A 89 -14.06 8.31 -6.97
C ASP A 89 -13.35 9.48 -6.27
N CYS A 90 -13.03 9.34 -4.99
CA CYS A 90 -12.28 10.36 -4.24
C CYS A 90 -10.89 10.57 -4.84
N ALA A 91 -10.20 9.49 -5.22
CA ALA A 91 -8.89 9.58 -5.88
C ALA A 91 -8.99 10.27 -7.25
N PHE A 92 -9.97 9.90 -8.09
CA PHE A 92 -10.20 10.55 -9.39
C PHE A 92 -10.57 12.04 -9.25
N LYS A 93 -11.40 12.40 -8.29
CA LYS A 93 -11.76 13.81 -8.01
C LYS A 93 -10.55 14.65 -7.55
N ALA A 94 -9.54 14.00 -6.99
CA ALA A 94 -8.31 14.66 -6.56
C ALA A 94 -7.27 14.73 -7.68
N ALA A 95 -7.21 13.72 -8.55
CA ALA A 95 -6.16 13.53 -9.53
C ALA A 95 -6.11 14.65 -10.58
N ALA A 96 -4.89 15.03 -10.97
CA ALA A 96 -4.60 15.78 -12.18
C ALA A 96 -4.42 14.80 -13.36
N THR A 97 -4.39 15.32 -14.59
CA THR A 97 -4.25 14.50 -15.80
C THR A 97 -2.96 13.65 -15.84
N THR A 98 -1.93 14.06 -15.12
CA THR A 98 -0.62 13.38 -15.05
C THR A 98 -0.49 12.45 -13.83
N THR A 99 -1.46 12.47 -12.90
CA THR A 99 -1.40 11.64 -11.69
C THR A 99 -1.92 10.24 -11.99
N GLN A 100 -1.12 9.23 -11.70
CA GLN A 100 -1.57 7.83 -11.76
C GLN A 100 -2.31 7.44 -10.48
N ILE A 101 -3.25 6.50 -10.60
CA ILE A 101 -4.03 6.01 -9.47
C ILE A 101 -3.80 4.51 -9.32
N ALA A 102 -3.37 4.11 -8.12
CA ALA A 102 -3.27 2.72 -7.70
C ALA A 102 -4.49 2.33 -6.85
N ALA A 103 -5.16 1.24 -7.21
CA ALA A 103 -6.12 0.61 -6.31
C ALA A 103 -5.36 -0.22 -5.28
N SER A 104 -5.50 0.11 -4.01
CA SER A 104 -4.89 -0.63 -2.90
C SER A 104 -5.67 -1.91 -2.61
N VAL A 105 -4.98 -3.03 -2.61
CA VAL A 105 -5.46 -4.36 -2.24
C VAL A 105 -4.50 -4.91 -1.20
N THR A 106 -5.02 -5.39 -0.07
CA THR A 106 -4.18 -6.00 0.98
C THR A 106 -4.60 -7.44 1.25
N THR A 107 -3.96 -8.08 2.22
CA THR A 107 -4.34 -9.41 2.69
C THR A 107 -5.82 -9.48 3.09
N VAL A 108 -6.39 -10.67 3.00
CA VAL A 108 -7.82 -10.90 3.31
C VAL A 108 -8.12 -10.53 4.77
N ASP A 109 -7.25 -10.93 5.68
CA ASP A 109 -7.37 -10.61 7.11
C ASP A 109 -6.33 -9.56 7.54
N ASP A 110 -5.76 -9.67 8.72
CA ASP A 110 -4.79 -8.73 9.26
C ASP A 110 -3.42 -8.92 8.60
N CYS A 111 -2.94 -7.88 7.91
CA CYS A 111 -1.67 -7.92 7.18
C CYS A 111 -0.42 -8.03 8.07
N TYR A 112 -0.55 -7.79 9.38
CA TYR A 112 0.53 -7.95 10.35
C TYR A 112 0.50 -9.28 11.09
N LEU A 113 -0.53 -10.10 10.85
CA LEU A 113 -0.74 -11.41 11.46
C LEU A 113 -0.90 -12.47 10.35
N PRO A 114 0.19 -12.85 9.67
CA PRO A 114 0.14 -13.76 8.52
C PRO A 114 -0.45 -15.14 8.88
N GLU A 115 -0.40 -15.54 10.16
CA GLU A 115 -1.04 -16.75 10.68
C GLU A 115 -2.58 -16.69 10.64
N ASN A 116 -3.17 -15.49 10.51
CA ASN A 116 -4.63 -15.31 10.39
C ASN A 116 -5.12 -15.52 8.94
N PHE A 117 -4.26 -15.91 8.03
CA PHE A 117 -4.65 -16.21 6.66
C PHE A 117 -5.79 -17.22 6.62
N PRO A 118 -6.99 -16.86 6.10
CA PRO A 118 -8.18 -17.71 6.22
C PRO A 118 -8.22 -18.87 5.21
N GLY A 119 -7.17 -19.03 4.41
CA GLY A 119 -7.02 -20.10 3.45
C GLY A 119 -7.45 -19.73 2.02
N LYS A 120 -7.14 -20.64 1.11
CA LYS A 120 -7.21 -20.44 -0.35
C LYS A 120 -8.59 -19.94 -0.82
N THR A 121 -9.67 -20.63 -0.45
CA THR A 121 -11.03 -20.27 -0.93
C THR A 121 -11.41 -18.85 -0.54
N ALA A 122 -11.10 -18.43 0.70
CA ALA A 122 -11.40 -17.07 1.14
C ALA A 122 -10.57 -16.02 0.37
N ALA A 123 -9.32 -16.34 0.02
CA ALA A 123 -8.47 -15.47 -0.77
C ALA A 123 -8.97 -15.36 -2.22
N GLU A 124 -9.29 -16.48 -2.85
CA GLU A 124 -9.84 -16.51 -4.22
C GLU A 124 -11.15 -15.70 -4.31
N ASP A 125 -12.07 -15.89 -3.37
CA ASP A 125 -13.33 -15.13 -3.31
C ASP A 125 -13.06 -13.62 -3.13
N ASN A 126 -12.15 -13.25 -2.23
CA ASN A 126 -11.87 -11.86 -1.92
C ASN A 126 -11.16 -11.15 -3.07
N TYR A 127 -10.07 -11.72 -3.58
CA TYR A 127 -9.32 -11.13 -4.70
C TYR A 127 -10.11 -11.15 -5.99
N GLY A 128 -10.86 -12.22 -6.28
CA GLY A 128 -11.76 -12.28 -7.43
C GLY A 128 -12.79 -11.15 -7.40
N GLN A 129 -13.40 -10.89 -6.25
CA GLN A 129 -14.36 -9.79 -6.09
C GLN A 129 -13.70 -8.42 -6.27
N LEU A 130 -12.52 -8.19 -5.70
CA LEU A 130 -11.82 -6.91 -5.82
C LEU A 130 -11.33 -6.67 -7.25
N LEU A 131 -10.75 -7.67 -7.91
CA LEU A 131 -10.29 -7.58 -9.30
C LEU A 131 -11.46 -7.34 -10.27
N ASP A 132 -12.64 -7.96 -10.02
CA ASP A 132 -13.87 -7.65 -10.77
C ASP A 132 -14.26 -6.17 -10.62
N TRP A 133 -14.25 -5.63 -9.41
CA TRP A 133 -14.54 -4.20 -9.20
C TRP A 133 -13.49 -3.29 -9.84
N ILE A 134 -12.20 -3.64 -9.70
CA ILE A 134 -11.10 -2.89 -10.33
C ILE A 134 -11.26 -2.85 -11.85
N SER A 135 -11.67 -3.96 -12.47
CA SER A 135 -11.86 -4.03 -13.93
C SER A 135 -12.93 -3.05 -14.44
N GLN A 136 -13.85 -2.61 -13.57
CA GLN A 136 -14.92 -1.65 -13.86
C GLN A 136 -14.46 -0.19 -13.68
N THR A 137 -13.20 0.05 -13.37
CA THR A 137 -12.63 1.38 -13.12
C THR A 137 -11.48 1.72 -14.09
N ASP A 138 -11.16 3.00 -14.18
CA ASP A 138 -10.05 3.50 -15.01
C ASP A 138 -8.71 3.62 -14.22
N VAL A 139 -8.58 2.95 -13.07
CA VAL A 139 -7.29 2.93 -12.36
C VAL A 139 -6.20 2.30 -13.23
N ASN A 140 -4.97 2.75 -13.04
CA ASN A 140 -3.83 2.29 -13.83
C ASN A 140 -3.20 1.03 -13.23
N ILE A 141 -3.18 0.95 -11.89
CA ILE A 141 -2.35 0.04 -11.11
C ILE A 141 -3.21 -0.72 -10.11
N VAL A 142 -2.98 -2.03 -10.00
CA VAL A 142 -3.39 -2.85 -8.85
C VAL A 142 -2.19 -2.99 -7.96
N LEU A 143 -2.23 -2.40 -6.78
CA LEU A 143 -1.18 -2.48 -5.78
C LEU A 143 -1.58 -3.48 -4.69
N PHE A 144 -1.01 -4.69 -4.75
CA PHE A 144 -1.09 -5.63 -3.64
C PHE A 144 -0.06 -5.23 -2.60
N GLU A 145 -0.51 -4.62 -1.51
CA GLU A 145 0.38 -4.06 -0.50
C GLU A 145 0.32 -4.79 0.85
N THR A 146 1.44 -4.74 1.56
CA THR A 146 1.62 -5.37 2.88
C THR A 146 1.43 -6.89 2.82
N MET A 147 1.91 -7.51 1.71
CA MET A 147 1.79 -8.94 1.48
C MET A 147 2.88 -9.67 2.29
N GLY A 148 2.48 -10.32 3.37
CA GLY A 148 3.37 -10.94 4.35
C GLY A 148 3.21 -12.45 4.50
N ASN A 149 2.25 -13.07 3.80
CA ASN A 149 2.03 -14.52 3.77
C ASN A 149 2.27 -15.04 2.35
N PHE A 150 3.15 -16.02 2.20
CA PHE A 150 3.58 -16.54 0.89
C PHE A 150 2.47 -17.21 0.09
N GLU A 151 1.65 -18.05 0.75
CA GLU A 151 0.54 -18.73 0.05
C GLU A 151 -0.53 -17.73 -0.39
N GLU A 152 -0.82 -16.73 0.42
CA GLU A 152 -1.75 -15.67 0.06
C GLU A 152 -1.23 -14.80 -1.09
N LEU A 153 0.06 -14.42 -1.05
CA LEU A 153 0.71 -13.69 -2.12
C LEU A 153 0.66 -14.45 -3.45
N LYS A 154 0.91 -15.76 -3.43
CA LYS A 154 0.82 -16.63 -4.61
C LYS A 154 -0.57 -16.59 -5.22
N ILE A 155 -1.63 -16.71 -4.40
CA ILE A 155 -3.01 -16.65 -4.86
C ILE A 155 -3.33 -15.27 -5.47
N ALA A 156 -2.90 -14.18 -4.82
CA ALA A 156 -3.12 -12.83 -5.32
C ALA A 156 -2.51 -12.63 -6.73
N ILE A 157 -1.29 -13.13 -6.94
CA ILE A 157 -0.59 -13.07 -8.22
C ILE A 157 -1.31 -13.96 -9.26
N GLU A 158 -1.65 -15.21 -8.93
CA GLU A 158 -2.37 -16.11 -9.82
C GLU A 158 -3.72 -15.51 -10.27
N MET A 159 -4.48 -14.92 -9.35
CA MET A 159 -5.76 -14.28 -9.63
C MET A 159 -5.63 -13.04 -10.53
N SER A 160 -4.52 -12.31 -10.43
CA SER A 160 -4.27 -11.10 -11.22
C SER A 160 -3.76 -11.36 -12.63
N SER A 161 -3.44 -12.60 -13.00
CA SER A 161 -2.78 -12.96 -14.27
C SER A 161 -3.53 -12.53 -15.55
N ASN A 162 -4.85 -12.35 -15.46
CA ASN A 162 -5.70 -11.96 -16.60
C ASN A 162 -6.08 -10.46 -16.60
N THR A 163 -5.57 -9.65 -15.67
CA THR A 163 -5.84 -8.21 -15.68
C THR A 163 -5.00 -7.50 -16.73
N THR A 164 -5.55 -6.41 -17.27
CA THR A 164 -4.81 -5.49 -18.18
C THR A 164 -4.18 -4.33 -17.43
N LYS A 165 -4.35 -4.26 -16.11
CA LYS A 165 -3.75 -3.24 -15.26
C LYS A 165 -2.31 -3.61 -14.91
N LEU A 166 -1.48 -2.63 -14.58
CA LEU A 166 -0.15 -2.87 -14.04
C LEU A 166 -0.26 -3.55 -12.67
N ILE A 167 0.51 -4.61 -12.45
CA ILE A 167 0.53 -5.36 -11.19
C ILE A 167 1.75 -4.99 -10.38
N TRP A 168 1.51 -4.38 -9.24
CA TRP A 168 2.53 -4.04 -8.25
C TRP A 168 2.37 -4.88 -7.01
N ILE A 169 3.48 -5.46 -6.56
CA ILE A 169 3.54 -6.28 -5.34
C ILE A 169 4.38 -5.55 -4.31
N SER A 170 3.85 -5.38 -3.12
CA SER A 170 4.59 -4.80 -2.01
C SER A 170 4.63 -5.73 -0.81
N LEU A 171 5.85 -6.04 -0.37
CA LEU A 171 6.14 -7.03 0.65
C LEU A 171 6.32 -6.38 2.02
N ILE A 172 5.83 -7.06 3.05
CA ILE A 172 6.18 -6.78 4.44
C ILE A 172 7.07 -7.91 4.96
N MET A 173 8.18 -7.51 5.62
CA MET A 173 9.27 -8.38 6.01
C MET A 173 9.22 -8.70 7.50
N LYS A 174 9.64 -9.90 7.87
CA LYS A 174 9.94 -10.30 9.25
C LYS A 174 11.33 -9.83 9.67
N ASP A 175 12.28 -10.05 8.79
CA ASP A 175 13.68 -9.68 8.87
C ASP A 175 14.23 -9.38 7.46
N LYS A 176 15.53 -9.15 7.31
CA LYS A 176 16.12 -8.71 6.05
C LYS A 176 15.98 -9.69 4.88
N ASP A 177 15.85 -10.98 5.16
CA ASP A 177 15.89 -12.07 4.19
C ASP A 177 14.67 -12.99 4.21
N SER A 178 13.63 -12.64 4.99
CA SER A 178 12.39 -13.41 5.03
C SER A 178 11.12 -12.53 5.06
N LEU A 179 10.07 -13.03 4.39
CA LEU A 179 8.72 -12.49 4.43
C LEU A 179 8.17 -12.57 5.88
N LEU A 180 7.12 -11.84 6.20
CA LEU A 180 6.58 -11.77 7.56
C LEU A 180 6.18 -13.15 8.13
N ASP A 181 5.75 -14.09 7.29
CA ASP A 181 5.47 -15.49 7.68
C ASP A 181 6.72 -16.37 7.85
N GLY A 182 7.92 -15.83 7.59
CA GLY A 182 9.20 -16.52 7.66
C GLY A 182 9.63 -17.21 6.37
N THR A 183 8.90 -17.06 5.27
CA THR A 183 9.32 -17.62 3.96
C THR A 183 10.55 -16.88 3.44
N PRO A 184 11.65 -17.60 3.08
CA PRO A 184 12.87 -16.97 2.58
C PRO A 184 12.65 -16.18 1.29
N ILE A 185 13.25 -14.99 1.18
CA ILE A 185 13.13 -14.12 0.00
C ILE A 185 13.52 -14.82 -1.31
N PRO A 186 14.54 -15.67 -1.42
CA PRO A 186 14.81 -16.40 -2.65
C PRO A 186 13.62 -17.27 -3.11
N THR A 187 12.85 -17.85 -2.19
CA THR A 187 11.62 -18.61 -2.52
C THR A 187 10.54 -17.69 -3.09
N VAL A 188 10.33 -16.53 -2.44
CA VAL A 188 9.37 -15.51 -2.89
C VAL A 188 9.75 -15.00 -4.29
N MET A 189 11.04 -14.68 -4.49
CA MET A 189 11.52 -14.15 -5.77
C MET A 189 11.43 -15.16 -6.91
N ASN A 190 11.71 -16.44 -6.66
CA ASN A 190 11.54 -17.50 -7.65
C ASN A 190 10.06 -17.61 -8.11
N MET A 191 9.12 -17.44 -7.19
CA MET A 191 7.69 -17.43 -7.53
C MET A 191 7.32 -16.17 -8.32
N ILE A 192 7.77 -14.99 -7.90
CA ILE A 192 7.52 -13.72 -8.58
C ILE A 192 8.08 -13.75 -10.01
N GLN A 193 9.30 -14.27 -10.21
CA GLN A 193 9.97 -14.39 -11.52
C GLN A 193 9.20 -15.20 -12.55
N SER A 194 8.38 -16.13 -12.10
CA SER A 194 7.54 -16.96 -12.96
C SER A 194 6.24 -16.25 -13.39
N ASN A 195 6.03 -15.02 -12.96
CA ASN A 195 4.79 -14.28 -13.17
C ASN A 195 5.05 -12.87 -13.75
N ASN A 196 4.05 -12.29 -14.38
CA ASN A 196 4.15 -10.96 -14.98
C ASN A 196 3.83 -9.87 -13.94
N ILE A 197 4.87 -9.40 -13.26
CA ILE A 197 4.80 -8.33 -12.25
C ILE A 197 5.56 -7.12 -12.76
N ASP A 198 4.92 -5.95 -12.72
CA ASP A 198 5.51 -4.71 -13.25
C ASP A 198 6.42 -4.00 -12.26
N MET A 199 6.17 -4.17 -10.95
CA MET A 199 6.87 -3.50 -9.86
C MET A 199 6.93 -4.34 -8.60
N LEU A 200 8.10 -4.39 -7.98
CA LEU A 200 8.30 -4.99 -6.66
C LEU A 200 8.64 -3.90 -5.64
N LEU A 201 7.92 -3.89 -4.53
CA LEU A 201 8.02 -2.86 -3.51
C LEU A 201 8.24 -3.47 -2.11
N LEU A 202 8.79 -2.67 -1.22
CA LEU A 202 8.78 -2.92 0.22
C LEU A 202 7.94 -1.85 0.92
N ASN A 203 6.98 -2.24 1.76
CA ASN A 203 6.20 -1.25 2.50
C ASN A 203 5.98 -1.59 3.96
N CYS A 204 5.65 -0.57 4.72
CA CYS A 204 5.30 -0.65 6.14
C CYS A 204 6.33 -1.32 7.06
N ASN A 205 7.50 -1.66 6.55
CA ASN A 205 8.66 -2.00 7.36
C ASN A 205 9.24 -0.73 7.99
N ASN A 206 9.84 -0.81 9.19
CA ASN A 206 10.58 0.32 9.72
C ASN A 206 11.80 0.65 8.82
N LEU A 207 12.35 1.85 8.99
CA LEU A 207 13.43 2.34 8.12
C LEU A 207 14.65 1.40 8.07
N ASN A 208 15.09 0.92 9.23
CA ASN A 208 16.27 0.04 9.32
C ASN A 208 16.02 -1.27 8.57
N LEU A 209 14.89 -1.92 8.80
CA LEU A 209 14.53 -3.17 8.14
C LEU A 209 14.34 -2.95 6.63
N THR A 210 13.74 -1.82 6.22
CA THR A 210 13.59 -1.49 4.79
C THR A 210 14.97 -1.39 4.11
N GLY A 211 15.94 -0.70 4.71
CA GLY A 211 17.29 -0.60 4.17
C GLY A 211 17.99 -1.96 4.05
N GLN A 212 17.94 -2.76 5.11
CA GLN A 212 18.54 -4.11 5.12
C GLN A 212 17.87 -5.05 4.09
N ALA A 213 16.55 -5.00 3.95
CA ALA A 213 15.84 -5.83 2.97
C ALA A 213 16.08 -5.37 1.52
N LEU A 214 16.28 -4.06 1.31
CA LEU A 214 16.66 -3.55 -0.01
C LEU A 214 18.01 -4.10 -0.47
N GLU A 215 19.00 -4.24 0.43
CA GLU A 215 20.29 -4.86 0.09
C GLU A 215 20.15 -6.26 -0.50
N GLU A 216 19.21 -7.06 0.03
CA GLU A 216 18.92 -8.42 -0.48
C GLU A 216 18.10 -8.40 -1.77
N ILE A 217 17.10 -7.50 -1.87
CA ILE A 217 16.14 -7.50 -2.99
C ILE A 217 16.73 -6.87 -4.27
N VAL A 218 17.61 -5.87 -4.15
CA VAL A 218 18.21 -5.22 -5.33
C VAL A 218 19.11 -6.15 -6.13
N GLU A 219 19.54 -7.27 -5.58
CA GLU A 219 20.24 -8.31 -6.33
C GLU A 219 19.36 -8.90 -7.46
N PHE A 220 18.04 -8.81 -7.34
CA PHE A 220 17.07 -9.23 -8.35
C PHE A 220 16.73 -8.09 -9.33
N ARG A 221 17.73 -7.40 -9.87
CA ARG A 221 17.64 -6.14 -10.64
C ARG A 221 16.86 -6.18 -11.95
N HIS A 222 16.29 -7.29 -12.35
CA HIS A 222 15.42 -7.38 -13.52
C HIS A 222 13.99 -6.88 -13.26
N TYR A 223 13.68 -6.47 -12.03
CA TYR A 223 12.45 -5.78 -11.68
C TYR A 223 12.68 -4.30 -11.41
N ASN A 224 11.67 -3.50 -11.67
CA ASN A 224 11.57 -2.19 -11.09
C ASN A 224 11.31 -2.33 -9.59
N ILE A 225 12.18 -1.75 -8.77
CA ILE A 225 12.11 -1.87 -7.31
C ILE A 225 11.78 -0.51 -6.70
N GLY A 226 11.01 -0.51 -5.63
CA GLY A 226 10.69 0.69 -4.86
C GLY A 226 10.46 0.41 -3.38
N ALA A 227 10.30 1.48 -2.60
CA ALA A 227 10.04 1.39 -1.19
C ALA A 227 9.18 2.53 -0.66
N TYR A 228 8.30 2.22 0.30
CA TYR A 228 7.53 3.21 1.07
C TYR A 228 7.42 2.75 2.54
N PRO A 229 8.46 3.09 3.34
CA PRO A 229 8.60 2.61 4.70
C PRO A 229 7.60 3.24 5.68
N ASN A 230 7.44 2.58 6.82
CA ASN A 230 6.72 3.09 7.97
C ASN A 230 7.59 4.14 8.70
N LEU A 231 7.04 5.33 8.93
CA LEU A 231 7.72 6.45 9.59
C LEU A 231 7.33 6.62 11.06
N GLY A 232 6.38 5.84 11.54
CA GLY A 232 5.93 5.86 12.92
C GLY A 232 6.07 4.49 13.55
N LEU A 233 6.51 4.45 14.81
CA LEU A 233 6.38 3.26 15.64
C LEU A 233 4.92 3.24 16.14
N LYS A 234 4.10 2.35 15.60
CA LYS A 234 2.82 2.03 16.23
C LYS A 234 3.08 0.90 17.22
N GLU A 235 3.19 1.21 18.49
CA GLU A 235 2.90 0.25 19.53
C GLU A 235 1.39 0.03 19.52
N TYR A 236 0.94 -1.21 19.46
CA TYR A 236 -0.45 -1.63 19.26
C TYR A 236 -1.44 -1.11 20.32
N GLU A 237 -0.96 -0.55 21.44
CA GLU A 237 -1.79 -0.16 22.58
C GLU A 237 -1.79 1.33 22.94
N ASN A 238 -0.85 2.13 22.43
CA ASN A 238 -0.81 3.55 22.76
C ASN A 238 -0.20 4.37 21.62
N ASN A 239 -0.94 5.36 21.14
CA ASN A 239 -0.56 6.54 20.37
C ASN A 239 0.84 6.54 19.70
N PHE A 240 0.88 6.98 18.43
CA PHE A 240 2.10 7.18 17.65
C PHE A 240 3.25 7.71 18.53
N SER A 241 4.18 6.83 18.92
CA SER A 241 5.43 7.26 19.53
C SER A 241 6.36 7.74 18.41
N GLU A 242 6.73 9.01 18.46
CA GLU A 242 7.64 9.71 17.56
C GLU A 242 7.47 9.43 16.05
N ILE A 243 6.67 10.28 15.39
CA ILE A 243 6.79 10.43 13.93
C ILE A 243 8.21 10.90 13.63
N LEU A 244 8.87 10.23 12.70
CA LEU A 244 10.22 10.56 12.28
C LEU A 244 10.28 12.03 11.85
N ASN A 245 11.20 12.81 12.44
CA ASN A 245 11.33 14.20 12.05
C ASN A 245 11.91 14.32 10.62
N GLU A 246 11.63 15.43 9.96
CA GLU A 246 11.97 15.69 8.56
C GLU A 246 13.46 15.51 8.26
N PHE A 247 14.34 15.90 9.18
CA PHE A 247 15.79 15.78 8.98
C PHE A 247 16.23 14.33 8.97
N LYS A 248 15.79 13.51 9.93
CA LYS A 248 16.08 12.08 9.95
C LYS A 248 15.49 11.37 8.72
N PHE A 249 14.29 11.76 8.32
CA PHE A 249 13.64 11.23 7.12
C PHE A 249 14.46 11.56 5.87
N LYS A 250 14.85 12.81 5.66
CA LYS A 250 15.71 13.22 4.53
C LYS A 250 17.00 12.42 4.51
N THR A 251 17.70 12.35 5.64
CA THR A 251 18.98 11.59 5.76
C THR A 251 18.81 10.13 5.39
N TYR A 252 17.72 9.49 5.84
CA TYR A 252 17.44 8.11 5.49
C TYR A 252 17.16 7.95 4.00
N MET A 253 16.29 8.80 3.44
CA MET A 253 15.96 8.73 2.00
C MET A 253 17.19 8.96 1.13
N ASP A 254 18.07 9.90 1.49
CA ASP A 254 19.36 10.10 0.82
C ASP A 254 20.19 8.80 0.81
N SER A 255 20.21 8.05 1.91
CA SER A 255 21.01 6.81 2.01
C SER A 255 20.50 5.67 1.13
N ILE A 256 19.23 5.66 0.76
CA ILE A 256 18.65 4.61 -0.09
C ILE A 256 18.57 5.01 -1.58
N LEU A 257 18.90 6.24 -1.94
CA LEU A 257 18.94 6.67 -3.36
C LEU A 257 19.99 5.89 -4.16
N ASP A 258 21.09 5.46 -3.53
CA ASP A 258 22.14 4.67 -4.19
C ASP A 258 21.64 3.32 -4.72
N TYR A 259 20.52 2.81 -4.21
CA TYR A 259 19.88 1.59 -4.73
C TYR A 259 19.17 1.80 -6.08
N LYS A 260 19.06 3.05 -6.57
CA LYS A 260 18.41 3.40 -7.86
C LYS A 260 16.98 2.89 -7.96
N LEU A 261 16.20 3.16 -6.94
CA LEU A 261 14.81 2.74 -6.84
C LEU A 261 13.95 3.49 -7.88
N SER A 262 13.04 2.78 -8.52
CA SER A 262 12.08 3.35 -9.49
C SER A 262 10.95 4.12 -8.82
N ILE A 263 10.63 3.78 -7.57
CA ILE A 263 9.58 4.42 -6.78
C ILE A 263 10.02 4.62 -5.35
N LEU A 264 9.75 5.81 -4.83
CA LEU A 264 9.88 6.14 -3.42
C LEU A 264 8.57 6.75 -2.91
N GLY A 265 8.15 6.31 -1.74
CA GLY A 265 6.96 6.80 -1.06
C GLY A 265 7.10 6.69 0.44
N THR A 266 5.96 6.80 1.13
CA THR A 266 5.91 6.68 2.59
C THR A 266 4.64 5.96 3.02
N CYS A 267 4.71 5.18 4.10
CA CYS A 267 3.58 4.48 4.70
C CYS A 267 3.13 5.15 6.01
N CYS A 268 2.67 4.38 6.99
CA CYS A 268 2.15 4.85 8.27
C CYS A 268 3.06 5.92 8.93
N GLY A 269 2.44 6.90 9.61
CA GLY A 269 3.15 8.01 10.24
C GLY A 269 3.55 9.13 9.27
N SER A 270 3.21 9.05 7.99
CA SER A 270 3.58 10.05 7.00
C SER A 270 2.55 11.18 6.84
N SER A 271 3.01 12.26 6.23
CA SER A 271 2.21 13.42 5.87
C SER A 271 2.64 13.97 4.50
N PRO A 272 1.87 14.88 3.88
CA PRO A 272 2.27 15.57 2.65
C PRO A 272 3.63 16.26 2.73
N GLN A 273 4.09 16.62 3.93
CA GLN A 273 5.42 17.21 4.13
C GLN A 273 6.55 16.22 3.77
N HIS A 274 6.41 14.93 4.10
CA HIS A 274 7.37 13.89 3.72
C HIS A 274 7.42 13.71 2.19
N THR A 275 6.27 13.74 1.52
CA THR A 275 6.18 13.72 0.05
C THR A 275 6.88 14.93 -0.58
N LYS A 276 6.75 16.12 0.03
CA LYS A 276 7.45 17.32 -0.41
C LYS A 276 8.97 17.19 -0.27
N ILE A 277 9.47 16.52 0.76
CA ILE A 277 10.90 16.21 0.91
C ILE A 277 11.37 15.29 -0.22
N LEU A 278 10.61 14.23 -0.55
CA LEU A 278 10.93 13.37 -1.69
C LEU A 278 11.00 14.16 -3.01
N LYS A 279 10.08 15.10 -3.22
CA LYS A 279 10.12 15.99 -4.38
C LYS A 279 11.39 16.84 -4.42
N THR A 280 11.82 17.37 -3.29
CA THR A 280 13.06 18.15 -3.17
C THR A 280 14.28 17.28 -3.49
N LEU A 281 14.34 16.06 -2.97
CA LEU A 281 15.39 15.09 -3.28
C LEU A 281 15.43 14.74 -4.77
N LYS A 282 14.28 14.47 -5.40
CA LYS A 282 14.17 14.21 -6.84
C LYS A 282 14.71 15.35 -7.70
N GLN A 283 14.55 16.59 -7.23
CA GLN A 283 15.04 17.79 -7.92
C GLN A 283 16.54 18.08 -7.68
N GLY A 284 17.18 17.36 -6.77
CA GLY A 284 18.58 17.56 -6.40
C GLY A 284 18.86 18.87 -5.65
N ILE A 285 17.89 19.32 -4.86
CA ILE A 285 17.92 20.58 -4.09
C ILE A 285 18.08 20.28 -2.61
#